data_bf342a644b0eaf675361b265409c6f1f
#
_entry.id   bf342a644b0eaf675361b265409c6f1f
#
_cell.length_a   1.000
_cell.length_b   1.000
_cell.length_c   1.000
_cell.angle_alpha   90.00
_cell.angle_beta   90.00
_cell.angle_gamma   90.00
#
_symmetry.space_group_name_H-M   'P 1'
#
loop_
_entity.id
_entity.type
_entity.pdbx_description
1 polymer ?
#
loop_
_entity_poly.entity_id
_entity_poly.type
_entity_poly.pdbx_seq_one_letter_code
_entity_poly.pdbx_strand_id
1 'polypeptide(L)'
;YGASGVNCSMLGIGERTGNVPLEAMVFEYASLRGSLDGMDPTAITEIADYFQHEIGYHIPPMTPFVGRNFNVTRAGIHADGLLKDEEIYNIFNTEKLLDRPAAVAISKTSGLAGIAYWINQNYRLRSDHQLSKHDALVEKLKVWVDEQYAGGRTTALSNEELEEKIAELSGGVLKPRH
;
A
#
# COMPACT_ATOMS: atom_id res chain seq x y z
N TYR A 1 26.45 18.03 -13.69
CA TYR A 1 27.70 17.42 -14.18
C TYR A 1 27.69 17.18 -15.69
N GLY A 2 26.69 17.72 -16.43
CA GLY A 2 26.67 17.73 -17.89
C GLY A 2 26.07 16.50 -18.57
N ALA A 3 25.52 15.55 -17.84
CA ALA A 3 24.75 14.45 -18.45
C ALA A 3 23.47 15.00 -19.08
N SER A 4 23.19 14.63 -20.34
CA SER A 4 22.00 15.05 -21.09
C SER A 4 20.90 13.99 -21.11
N GLY A 5 21.18 12.78 -20.67
CA GLY A 5 20.23 11.67 -20.61
C GLY A 5 20.73 10.54 -19.74
N VAL A 6 19.81 9.68 -19.31
CA VAL A 6 20.07 8.48 -18.54
C VAL A 6 19.36 7.30 -19.18
N ASN A 7 20.08 6.21 -19.44
CA ASN A 7 19.47 4.95 -19.87
C ASN A 7 18.96 4.20 -18.65
N CYS A 8 17.71 3.82 -18.66
CA CYS A 8 17.02 3.10 -17.60
C CYS A 8 16.35 1.85 -18.13
N SER A 9 15.96 0.94 -17.25
CA SER A 9 15.07 -0.17 -17.57
C SER A 9 13.97 -0.28 -16.49
N MET A 10 12.81 -0.81 -16.89
CA MET A 10 11.75 -1.12 -15.92
C MET A 10 12.28 -2.09 -14.88
N LEU A 11 11.96 -1.81 -13.60
CA LEU A 11 12.36 -2.62 -12.44
C LEU A 11 13.89 -2.75 -12.29
N GLY A 12 14.66 -1.93 -13.01
CA GLY A 12 16.13 -2.04 -13.04
C GLY A 12 16.65 -3.33 -13.67
N ILE A 13 15.83 -4.03 -14.45
CA ILE A 13 16.22 -5.32 -15.05
C ILE A 13 17.41 -5.13 -15.97
N GLY A 14 18.46 -5.94 -15.78
CA GLY A 14 19.67 -5.92 -16.55
C GLY A 14 20.67 -6.99 -16.09
N GLU A 15 21.84 -6.99 -16.72
CA GLU A 15 22.91 -7.90 -16.35
C GLU A 15 23.55 -7.55 -15.00
N ARG A 16 24.16 -8.52 -14.34
CA ARG A 16 24.92 -8.38 -13.07
C ARG A 16 24.07 -7.75 -11.96
N THR A 17 24.33 -6.49 -11.61
CA THR A 17 23.60 -5.74 -10.58
C THR A 17 22.35 -5.03 -11.12
N GLY A 18 22.10 -5.13 -12.40
CA GLY A 18 20.98 -4.46 -13.10
C GLY A 18 21.32 -3.07 -13.62
N ASN A 19 20.29 -2.37 -14.07
CA ASN A 19 20.32 -0.99 -14.55
C ASN A 19 19.68 -0.05 -13.55
N VAL A 20 19.67 1.25 -13.85
CA VAL A 20 18.89 2.24 -13.10
C VAL A 20 17.40 1.96 -13.31
N PRO A 21 16.60 1.80 -12.25
CA PRO A 21 15.17 1.61 -12.37
C PRO A 21 14.49 2.85 -12.96
N LEU A 22 13.73 2.66 -14.05
CA LEU A 22 13.02 3.76 -14.72
C LEU A 22 12.03 4.44 -13.78
N GLU A 23 11.29 3.67 -12.99
CA GLU A 23 10.35 4.17 -12.00
C GLU A 23 10.99 5.13 -10.99
N ALA A 24 12.20 4.81 -10.51
CA ALA A 24 12.93 5.69 -9.62
C ALA A 24 13.36 6.98 -10.32
N MET A 25 13.79 6.90 -11.58
CA MET A 25 14.19 8.07 -12.36
C MET A 25 13.04 9.00 -12.73
N VAL A 26 11.83 8.46 -12.94
CA VAL A 26 10.62 9.29 -13.17
C VAL A 26 10.33 10.16 -11.94
N PHE A 27 10.37 9.58 -10.75
CA PHE A 27 10.12 10.32 -9.51
C PHE A 27 11.26 11.29 -9.17
N GLU A 28 12.52 10.90 -9.40
CA GLU A 28 13.67 11.80 -9.22
C GLU A 28 13.59 12.98 -10.19
N TYR A 29 13.26 12.73 -11.46
CA TYR A 29 13.07 13.78 -12.45
C TYR A 29 11.96 14.75 -12.02
N ALA A 30 10.80 14.23 -11.64
CA ALA A 30 9.67 15.03 -11.19
C ALA A 30 10.01 15.86 -9.94
N SER A 31 10.75 15.29 -9.00
CA SER A 31 11.20 15.98 -7.79
C SER A 31 12.12 17.15 -8.10
N LEU A 32 13.10 16.95 -8.99
CA LEU A 32 14.08 17.99 -9.35
C LEU A 32 13.49 19.07 -10.27
N ARG A 33 12.53 18.71 -11.12
CA ARG A 33 11.90 19.64 -12.08
C ARG A 33 10.65 20.33 -11.53
N GLY A 34 10.03 19.76 -10.51
CA GLY A 34 8.70 20.19 -10.02
C GLY A 34 7.56 19.87 -11.00
N SER A 35 7.80 18.99 -11.98
CA SER A 35 6.84 18.63 -13.04
C SER A 35 7.12 17.22 -13.56
N LEU A 36 6.07 16.53 -13.93
CA LEU A 36 6.15 15.23 -14.65
C LEU A 36 6.33 15.42 -16.16
N ASP A 37 6.21 16.64 -16.68
CA ASP A 37 6.33 17.01 -18.10
C ASP A 37 5.52 16.09 -19.04
N GLY A 38 4.29 15.75 -18.60
CA GLY A 38 3.36 14.89 -19.37
C GLY A 38 3.55 13.38 -19.18
N MET A 39 4.49 12.94 -18.35
CA MET A 39 4.59 11.52 -17.97
C MET A 39 3.42 11.12 -17.07
N ASP A 40 2.86 9.93 -17.32
CA ASP A 40 1.85 9.33 -16.47
C ASP A 40 2.49 8.26 -15.55
N PRO A 41 2.72 8.56 -14.27
CA PRO A 41 3.37 7.64 -13.36
C PRO A 41 2.45 6.49 -12.91
N THR A 42 1.12 6.55 -13.16
CA THR A 42 0.21 5.44 -12.83
C THR A 42 0.52 4.20 -13.66
N ALA A 43 1.04 4.38 -14.88
CA ALA A 43 1.51 3.29 -15.73
C ALA A 43 2.61 2.42 -15.08
N ILE A 44 3.36 2.95 -14.09
CA ILE A 44 4.38 2.20 -13.36
C ILE A 44 3.74 1.01 -12.62
N THR A 45 2.60 1.23 -11.99
CA THR A 45 1.87 0.16 -11.29
C THR A 45 1.35 -0.89 -12.26
N GLU A 46 0.72 -0.48 -13.37
CA GLU A 46 0.22 -1.41 -14.39
C GLU A 46 1.35 -2.28 -15.00
N ILE A 47 2.50 -1.65 -15.27
CA ILE A 47 3.65 -2.37 -15.79
C ILE A 47 4.23 -3.34 -14.77
N ALA A 48 4.33 -2.95 -13.49
CA ALA A 48 4.79 -3.83 -12.43
C ALA A 48 3.87 -5.05 -12.28
N ASP A 49 2.55 -4.85 -12.32
CA ASP A 49 1.56 -5.92 -12.26
C ASP A 49 1.67 -6.86 -13.47
N TYR A 50 1.87 -6.32 -14.67
CA TYR A 50 2.12 -7.10 -15.87
C TYR A 50 3.37 -7.99 -15.73
N PHE A 51 4.48 -7.42 -15.24
CA PHE A 51 5.71 -8.20 -15.02
C PHE A 51 5.52 -9.32 -14.01
N GLN A 52 4.72 -9.11 -12.96
CA GLN A 52 4.45 -10.14 -11.96
C GLN A 52 3.51 -11.22 -12.48
N HIS A 53 2.39 -10.86 -13.08
CA HIS A 53 1.32 -11.80 -13.40
C HIS A 53 1.51 -12.46 -14.77
N GLU A 54 1.98 -11.73 -15.79
CA GLU A 54 2.09 -12.26 -17.15
C GLU A 54 3.50 -12.80 -17.43
N ILE A 55 4.54 -12.18 -16.89
CA ILE A 55 5.93 -12.61 -17.09
C ILE A 55 6.41 -13.55 -15.97
N GLY A 56 5.78 -13.50 -14.79
CA GLY A 56 6.20 -14.26 -13.62
C GLY A 56 7.45 -13.68 -12.94
N TYR A 57 7.75 -12.41 -13.15
CA TYR A 57 8.90 -11.76 -12.55
C TYR A 57 8.65 -11.47 -11.07
N HIS A 58 9.53 -11.96 -10.21
CA HIS A 58 9.42 -11.72 -8.77
C HIS A 58 9.94 -10.33 -8.39
N ILE A 59 9.04 -9.41 -8.04
CA ILE A 59 9.39 -8.11 -7.47
C ILE A 59 9.53 -8.25 -5.95
N PRO A 60 10.72 -7.94 -5.36
CA PRO A 60 10.87 -7.97 -3.91
C PRO A 60 9.86 -7.02 -3.23
N PRO A 61 9.23 -7.44 -2.13
CA PRO A 61 8.11 -6.67 -1.53
C PRO A 61 8.44 -5.23 -1.14
N MET A 62 9.69 -4.93 -0.83
CA MET A 62 10.14 -3.60 -0.39
C MET A 62 10.75 -2.76 -1.53
N THR A 63 10.67 -3.22 -2.79
CA THR A 63 11.20 -2.45 -3.93
C THR A 63 10.49 -1.09 -4.01
N PRO A 64 11.23 0.02 -4.05
CA PRO A 64 10.62 1.35 -4.14
C PRO A 64 9.64 1.46 -5.31
N PHE A 65 8.52 2.13 -5.09
CA PHE A 65 7.42 2.41 -6.03
C PHE A 65 6.61 1.21 -6.49
N VAL A 66 7.20 0.02 -6.66
CA VAL A 66 6.58 -1.15 -7.30
C VAL A 66 6.38 -2.34 -6.36
N GLY A 67 7.14 -2.44 -5.28
CA GLY A 67 6.99 -3.53 -4.30
C GLY A 67 5.66 -3.47 -3.57
N ARG A 68 5.08 -4.63 -3.26
CA ARG A 68 3.76 -4.69 -2.59
C ARG A 68 3.72 -4.03 -1.20
N ASN A 69 4.87 -3.85 -0.56
CA ASN A 69 4.99 -3.28 0.78
C ASN A 69 5.66 -1.90 0.80
N PHE A 70 5.96 -1.29 -0.37
CA PHE A 70 6.74 -0.06 -0.39
C PHE A 70 6.04 1.11 0.34
N ASN A 71 4.70 1.16 0.31
CA ASN A 71 3.87 2.18 0.96
C ASN A 71 3.04 1.63 2.13
N VAL A 72 3.44 0.49 2.70
CA VAL A 72 2.74 -0.16 3.81
C VAL A 72 3.28 0.29 5.16
N THR A 73 2.44 0.88 5.98
CA THR A 73 2.74 1.27 7.35
C THR A 73 2.25 0.22 8.35
N ARG A 74 3.05 -0.08 9.38
CA ARG A 74 2.74 -1.10 10.40
C ARG A 74 2.51 -0.51 11.80
N ALA A 75 2.98 0.68 12.07
CA ALA A 75 2.85 1.31 13.38
C ALA A 75 1.51 2.03 13.51
N GLY A 76 0.78 1.80 14.62
CA GLY A 76 -0.52 2.41 14.86
C GLY A 76 -0.51 3.95 14.89
N ILE A 77 0.57 4.54 15.40
CA ILE A 77 0.75 6.01 15.40
C ILE A 77 0.90 6.58 13.99
N HIS A 78 1.55 5.83 13.09
CA HIS A 78 1.68 6.23 11.69
C HIS A 78 0.35 6.08 10.95
N ALA A 79 -0.45 5.06 11.28
CA ALA A 79 -1.79 4.91 10.71
C ALA A 79 -2.71 6.10 11.06
N ASP A 80 -2.65 6.60 12.30
CA ASP A 80 -3.40 7.79 12.70
C ASP A 80 -2.94 9.07 11.96
N GLY A 81 -1.65 9.17 11.65
CA GLY A 81 -1.11 10.23 10.80
C GLY A 81 -1.60 10.15 9.35
N LEU A 82 -1.56 8.97 8.75
CA LEU A 82 -2.06 8.73 7.38
C LEU A 82 -3.56 9.04 7.23
N LEU A 83 -4.36 8.81 8.30
CA LEU A 83 -5.78 9.18 8.34
C LEU A 83 -6.02 10.70 8.24
N LYS A 84 -5.05 11.49 8.67
CA LYS A 84 -5.14 12.95 8.65
C LYS A 84 -4.60 13.53 7.36
N ASP A 85 -3.45 13.06 6.93
CA ASP A 85 -2.80 13.47 5.69
C ASP A 85 -1.74 12.41 5.32
N GLU A 86 -1.84 11.84 4.13
CA GLU A 86 -0.88 10.86 3.63
C GLU A 86 0.54 11.44 3.56
N GLU A 87 0.67 12.72 3.19
CA GLU A 87 1.96 13.38 3.00
C GLU A 87 2.73 13.65 4.31
N ILE A 88 2.13 13.37 5.49
CA ILE A 88 2.85 13.39 6.76
C ILE A 88 3.98 12.35 6.79
N TYR A 89 3.77 11.18 6.15
CA TYR A 89 4.74 10.09 6.14
C TYR A 89 5.26 9.74 4.75
N ASN A 90 4.53 10.11 3.70
CA ASN A 90 4.95 9.95 2.31
C ASN A 90 5.36 11.29 1.74
N ILE A 91 6.44 11.34 0.97
CA ILE A 91 6.89 12.57 0.30
C ILE A 91 5.99 12.99 -0.87
N PHE A 92 5.01 12.16 -1.24
CA PHE A 92 3.99 12.42 -2.24
C PHE A 92 2.77 11.50 -2.00
N ASN A 93 1.64 11.85 -2.59
CA ASN A 93 0.41 11.06 -2.53
C ASN A 93 0.53 9.84 -3.47
N THR A 94 0.63 8.63 -2.89
CA THR A 94 0.85 7.39 -3.64
C THR A 94 -0.39 6.93 -4.39
N GLU A 95 -1.59 7.24 -3.90
CA GLU A 95 -2.85 6.98 -4.61
C GLU A 95 -2.92 7.82 -5.89
N LYS A 96 -2.64 9.12 -5.78
CA LYS A 96 -2.74 10.05 -6.91
C LYS A 96 -1.70 9.78 -8.00
N LEU A 97 -0.45 9.45 -7.62
CA LEU A 97 0.67 9.34 -8.56
C LEU A 97 0.92 7.90 -9.04
N LEU A 98 0.51 6.88 -8.28
CA LEU A 98 0.76 5.48 -8.61
C LEU A 98 -0.52 4.63 -8.69
N ASP A 99 -1.69 5.22 -8.46
CA ASP A 99 -2.96 4.49 -8.23
C ASP A 99 -2.83 3.42 -7.12
N ARG A 100 -2.00 3.72 -6.11
CA ARG A 100 -1.69 2.84 -4.98
C ARG A 100 -1.93 3.55 -3.66
N PRO A 101 -3.13 3.41 -3.08
CA PRO A 101 -3.43 3.99 -1.77
C PRO A 101 -2.42 3.55 -0.72
N ALA A 102 -2.07 4.45 0.20
CA ALA A 102 -1.25 4.10 1.35
C ALA A 102 -1.93 2.96 2.14
N ALA A 103 -1.17 1.94 2.48
CA ALA A 103 -1.69 0.77 3.14
C ALA A 103 -1.22 0.66 4.60
N VAL A 104 -2.05 0.07 5.45
CA VAL A 104 -1.73 -0.21 6.85
C VAL A 104 -1.81 -1.72 7.06
N ALA A 105 -0.70 -2.32 7.50
CA ALA A 105 -0.72 -3.73 7.90
C ALA A 105 -1.25 -3.87 9.33
N ILE A 106 -2.17 -4.79 9.54
CA ILE A 106 -2.74 -5.07 10.85
C ILE A 106 -1.82 -6.00 11.63
N SER A 107 -1.41 -5.57 12.82
CA SER A 107 -0.50 -6.27 13.71
C SER A 107 -0.93 -6.13 15.18
N LYS A 108 -0.16 -6.68 16.11
CA LYS A 108 -0.38 -6.57 17.56
C LYS A 108 -0.58 -5.12 18.04
N THR A 109 0.12 -4.18 17.42
CA THR A 109 0.10 -2.76 17.81
C THR A 109 -0.96 -1.94 17.08
N SER A 110 -1.76 -2.55 16.22
CA SER A 110 -2.81 -1.85 15.48
C SER A 110 -3.97 -1.48 16.39
N GLY A 111 -4.29 -0.19 16.46
CA GLY A 111 -5.45 0.33 17.16
C GLY A 111 -6.72 0.33 16.29
N LEU A 112 -7.86 0.70 16.89
CA LEU A 112 -9.16 0.78 16.20
C LEU A 112 -9.12 1.70 14.95
N ALA A 113 -8.37 2.81 15.00
CA ALA A 113 -8.22 3.72 13.86
C ALA A 113 -7.52 3.03 12.67
N GLY A 114 -6.44 2.28 12.92
CA GLY A 114 -5.74 1.54 11.87
C GLY A 114 -6.60 0.44 11.24
N ILE A 115 -7.42 -0.24 12.05
CA ILE A 115 -8.37 -1.26 11.58
C ILE A 115 -9.46 -0.63 10.71
N ALA A 116 -10.06 0.48 11.17
CA ALA A 116 -11.06 1.21 10.40
C ALA A 116 -10.48 1.69 9.05
N TYR A 117 -9.27 2.24 9.07
CA TYR A 117 -8.58 2.65 7.85
C TYR A 117 -8.37 1.48 6.89
N TRP A 118 -7.85 0.35 7.39
CA TRP A 118 -7.64 -0.83 6.58
C TRP A 118 -8.93 -1.30 5.89
N ILE A 119 -10.05 -1.36 6.64
CA ILE A 119 -11.34 -1.73 6.07
C ILE A 119 -11.77 -0.75 4.98
N ASN A 120 -11.73 0.55 5.28
CA ASN A 120 -12.17 1.59 4.35
C ASN A 120 -11.39 1.54 3.03
N GLN A 121 -10.08 1.31 3.08
CA GLN A 121 -9.22 1.22 1.90
C GLN A 121 -9.45 -0.07 1.10
N ASN A 122 -9.41 -1.23 1.75
CA ASN A 122 -9.54 -2.52 1.05
C ASN A 122 -10.94 -2.74 0.44
N TYR A 123 -11.95 -2.16 1.06
CA TYR A 123 -13.33 -2.21 0.54
C TYR A 123 -13.73 -0.98 -0.27
N ARG A 124 -12.81 0.00 -0.42
CA ARG A 124 -13.03 1.27 -1.14
C ARG A 124 -14.36 1.92 -0.75
N LEU A 125 -14.60 2.04 0.56
CA LEU A 125 -15.83 2.61 1.06
C LEU A 125 -15.88 4.11 0.76
N ARG A 126 -17.00 4.56 0.20
CA ARG A 126 -17.23 6.00 -0.06
C ARG A 126 -17.26 6.78 1.24
N SER A 127 -16.96 8.05 1.18
CA SER A 127 -16.86 8.94 2.36
C SER A 127 -18.09 8.92 3.29
N ASP A 128 -19.28 8.72 2.73
CA ASP A 128 -20.56 8.60 3.44
C ASP A 128 -20.82 7.22 4.08
N HIS A 129 -20.01 6.21 3.70
CA HIS A 129 -20.08 4.83 4.20
C HIS A 129 -18.80 4.38 4.90
N GLN A 130 -17.85 5.29 5.09
CA GLN A 130 -16.62 4.95 5.80
C GLN A 130 -16.88 4.62 7.26
N LEU A 131 -16.28 3.52 7.71
CA LEU A 131 -16.33 3.10 9.10
C LEU A 131 -15.42 3.98 9.95
N SER A 132 -15.94 4.40 11.09
CA SER A 132 -15.17 5.07 12.14
C SER A 132 -14.54 4.04 13.09
N LYS A 133 -13.61 4.48 13.89
CA LYS A 133 -13.00 3.62 14.94
C LYS A 133 -13.99 3.12 16.00
N HIS A 134 -15.21 3.66 16.05
CA HIS A 134 -16.25 3.29 17.02
C HIS A 134 -17.34 2.40 16.40
N ASP A 135 -17.17 1.99 15.15
CA ASP A 135 -18.11 1.08 14.52
C ASP A 135 -17.99 -0.34 15.10
N ALA A 136 -19.14 -0.97 15.30
CA ALA A 136 -19.23 -2.30 15.93
C ALA A 136 -18.41 -3.38 15.17
N LEU A 137 -18.29 -3.28 13.84
CA LEU A 137 -17.46 -4.18 13.06
C LEU A 137 -15.98 -4.01 13.36
N VAL A 138 -15.52 -2.74 13.48
CA VAL A 138 -14.13 -2.40 13.80
C VAL A 138 -13.77 -2.90 15.20
N GLU A 139 -14.66 -2.72 16.17
CA GLU A 139 -14.45 -3.19 17.56
C GLU A 139 -14.39 -4.72 17.63
N LYS A 140 -15.30 -5.42 16.93
CA LYS A 140 -15.29 -6.89 16.86
C LYS A 140 -14.03 -7.43 16.20
N LEU A 141 -13.60 -6.81 15.11
CA LEU A 141 -12.36 -7.20 14.43
C LEU A 141 -11.14 -6.96 15.33
N LYS A 142 -11.12 -5.86 16.09
CA LYS A 142 -10.03 -5.59 17.06
C LYS A 142 -9.95 -6.69 18.13
N VAL A 143 -11.07 -7.12 18.68
CA VAL A 143 -11.09 -8.21 19.65
C VAL A 143 -10.47 -9.47 19.06
N TRP A 144 -10.89 -9.86 17.86
CA TRP A 144 -10.33 -11.03 17.19
C TRP A 144 -8.82 -10.85 16.89
N VAL A 145 -8.37 -9.67 16.46
CA VAL A 145 -6.94 -9.38 16.28
C VAL A 145 -6.17 -9.62 17.57
N ASP A 146 -6.66 -9.11 18.71
CA ASP A 146 -6.00 -9.28 20.00
C ASP A 146 -5.94 -10.76 20.44
N GLU A 147 -6.99 -11.54 20.15
CA GLU A 147 -7.02 -12.97 20.42
C GLU A 147 -5.95 -13.73 19.61
N GLN A 148 -5.74 -13.37 18.32
CA GLN A 148 -4.66 -13.97 17.51
C GLN A 148 -3.29 -13.78 18.15
N TYR A 149 -3.00 -12.58 18.67
CA TYR A 149 -1.73 -12.29 19.31
C TYR A 149 -1.63 -12.82 20.75
N ALA A 150 -2.73 -12.93 21.47
CA ALA A 150 -2.78 -13.64 22.75
C ALA A 150 -2.49 -15.14 22.59
N GLY A 151 -2.89 -15.71 21.45
CA GLY A 151 -2.58 -17.09 21.04
C GLY A 151 -1.13 -17.35 20.62
N GLY A 152 -0.25 -16.34 20.68
CA GLY A 152 1.18 -16.48 20.40
C GLY A 152 1.62 -16.10 18.98
N ARG A 153 0.75 -15.50 18.17
CA ARG A 153 1.12 -15.00 16.85
C ARG A 153 2.18 -13.89 16.94
N THR A 154 3.17 -13.95 16.04
CA THR A 154 4.27 -12.97 15.96
C THR A 154 4.29 -12.19 14.64
N THR A 155 3.60 -12.68 13.59
CA THR A 155 3.54 -12.06 12.28
C THR A 155 2.34 -11.14 12.13
N ALA A 156 2.39 -10.17 11.21
CA ALA A 156 1.21 -9.40 10.83
C ALA A 156 0.12 -10.34 10.25
N LEU A 157 -1.13 -9.90 10.34
CA LEU A 157 -2.25 -10.57 9.70
C LEU A 157 -2.19 -10.34 8.19
N SER A 158 -2.49 -11.37 7.40
CA SER A 158 -2.58 -11.22 5.95
C SER A 158 -3.91 -10.57 5.55
N ASN A 159 -3.98 -10.05 4.33
CA ASN A 159 -5.23 -9.48 3.83
C ASN A 159 -6.33 -10.54 3.73
N GLU A 160 -5.98 -11.73 3.29
CA GLU A 160 -6.89 -12.87 3.15
C GLU A 160 -7.51 -13.25 4.50
N GLU A 161 -6.70 -13.36 5.56
CA GLU A 161 -7.19 -13.65 6.93
C GLU A 161 -8.16 -12.57 7.43
N LEU A 162 -7.85 -11.30 7.15
CA LEU A 162 -8.70 -10.17 7.54
C LEU A 162 -10.01 -10.16 6.76
N GLU A 163 -9.96 -10.41 5.45
CA GLU A 163 -11.13 -10.47 4.57
C GLU A 163 -12.08 -11.61 4.95
N GLU A 164 -11.55 -12.82 5.21
CA GLU A 164 -12.32 -13.94 5.71
C GLU A 164 -13.05 -13.61 7.01
N LYS A 165 -12.32 -12.98 7.97
CA LYS A 165 -12.92 -12.61 9.24
C LYS A 165 -13.96 -11.50 9.12
N ILE A 166 -13.73 -10.52 8.25
CA ILE A 166 -14.73 -9.48 7.99
C ILE A 166 -15.96 -10.04 7.31
N ALA A 167 -15.82 -10.98 6.37
CA ALA A 167 -16.95 -11.63 5.75
C ALA A 167 -17.81 -12.37 6.80
N GLU A 168 -17.17 -13.08 7.74
CA GLU A 168 -17.85 -13.73 8.87
C GLU A 168 -18.59 -12.70 9.75
N LEU A 169 -17.88 -11.65 10.20
CA LEU A 169 -18.42 -10.66 11.14
C LEU A 169 -19.51 -9.76 10.53
N SER A 170 -19.44 -9.49 9.22
CA SER A 170 -20.41 -8.68 8.48
C SER A 170 -21.58 -9.49 7.90
N GLY A 171 -21.57 -10.81 8.04
CA GLY A 171 -22.55 -11.68 7.40
C GLY A 171 -22.49 -11.65 5.86
N GLY A 172 -21.30 -11.37 5.28
CA GLY A 172 -21.08 -11.30 3.84
C GLY A 172 -21.58 -10.03 3.16
N VAL A 173 -21.97 -9.00 3.93
CA VAL A 173 -22.46 -7.73 3.39
C VAL A 173 -21.34 -6.93 2.72
N LEU A 174 -20.14 -6.95 3.30
CA LEU A 174 -18.96 -6.32 2.73
C LEU A 174 -18.22 -7.30 1.81
N LYS A 175 -17.97 -6.88 0.58
CA LYS A 175 -17.17 -7.65 -0.39
C LYS A 175 -15.93 -6.85 -0.76
N PRO A 176 -14.71 -7.42 -0.65
CA PRO A 176 -13.51 -6.76 -1.09
C PRO A 176 -13.58 -6.47 -2.59
N ARG A 177 -13.02 -5.35 -3.01
CA ARG A 177 -12.85 -5.03 -4.43
C ARG A 177 -11.39 -5.25 -4.79
N HIS A 178 -11.13 -6.40 -5.38
CA HIS A 178 -9.85 -6.71 -6.03
C HIS A 178 -9.74 -5.94 -7.33
#